data_4c4917acdd4799c3a09af69592fc04b6
#
_entry.id   4c4917acdd4799c3a09af69592fc04b6
#
_cell.length_a   1.000
_cell.length_b   1.000
_cell.length_c   1.000
_cell.angle_alpha   90.00
_cell.angle_beta   90.00
_cell.angle_gamma   90.00
#
_symmetry.space_group_name_H-M   'P 1'
#
loop_
_entity.id
_entity.type
_entity.pdbx_description
1 polymer ?
#
loop_
_entity_poly.entity_id
_entity_poly.type
_entity_poly.pdbx_seq_one_letter_code
_entity_poly.pdbx_strand_id
1 'polypeptide(L)'
;MNILVTGANGQLGNEMRVLSAENQQHTYFFTDVQELDICDEQAIRVFVTDNRVDVIVNCAAYTAVDKAEDNPELCDKLNHIAPGYLAAAAEACGAAMIQVSTDYVFDGTGHIPYSEEVTPCPNSVYGSTKLAGEQAVVEKCSRAMVIRTAWLYSIYGNNFVKTMIRLGNERERLGVVFDQIGTPTYANDLARAIFAAVNQGIVPGIYHFSNEGVCSWYDFTVAIHRMAGITSCKVSPLHTDEYPAKAPRPQYSVLDKTKIKKTFGIEIPHWEDSLQVCIDRLDF
;
A
#
# COMPACT_ATOMS: atom_id res chain seq x y z
N MET A 1 -18.11 -15.81 0.63
CA MET A 1 -16.79 -16.08 1.24
C MET A 1 -16.68 -15.32 2.55
N ASN A 2 -15.94 -15.86 3.50
CA ASN A 2 -15.55 -15.20 4.74
C ASN A 2 -14.18 -14.56 4.55
N ILE A 3 -14.11 -13.24 4.63
CA ILE A 3 -12.92 -12.45 4.31
C ILE A 3 -12.41 -11.77 5.58
N LEU A 4 -11.18 -12.09 5.99
CA LEU A 4 -10.46 -11.41 7.05
C LEU A 4 -9.64 -10.26 6.45
N VAL A 5 -9.86 -9.03 6.95
CA VAL A 5 -9.07 -7.84 6.60
C VAL A 5 -8.32 -7.39 7.85
N THR A 6 -7.00 -7.51 7.85
CA THR A 6 -6.14 -7.04 8.95
C THR A 6 -5.65 -5.62 8.71
N GLY A 7 -5.28 -4.89 9.77
CA GLY A 7 -4.94 -3.47 9.67
C GLY A 7 -6.14 -2.62 9.22
N ALA A 8 -7.33 -3.01 9.66
CA ALA A 8 -8.60 -2.46 9.20
C ALA A 8 -8.82 -0.97 9.54
N ASN A 9 -8.08 -0.43 10.50
CA ASN A 9 -8.13 0.98 10.88
C ASN A 9 -7.13 1.85 10.08
N GLY A 10 -6.30 1.24 9.22
CA GLY A 10 -5.40 1.93 8.31
C GLY A 10 -6.12 2.50 7.08
N GLN A 11 -5.36 3.15 6.18
CA GLN A 11 -5.89 3.77 4.96
C GLN A 11 -6.64 2.77 4.09
N LEU A 12 -5.97 1.68 3.69
CA LEU A 12 -6.54 0.66 2.81
C LEU A 12 -7.65 -0.13 3.51
N GLY A 13 -7.46 -0.49 4.79
CA GLY A 13 -8.47 -1.22 5.55
C GLY A 13 -9.79 -0.47 5.66
N ASN A 14 -9.77 0.85 5.86
CA ASN A 14 -10.98 1.68 5.88
C ASN A 14 -11.63 1.77 4.48
N GLU A 15 -10.86 1.92 3.40
CA GLU A 15 -11.42 1.90 2.04
C GLU A 15 -12.03 0.52 1.69
N MET A 16 -11.42 -0.58 2.13
CA MET A 16 -12.00 -1.93 2.05
C MET A 16 -13.32 -2.02 2.82
N ARG A 17 -13.39 -1.45 4.02
CA ARG A 17 -14.61 -1.42 4.83
C ARG A 17 -15.74 -0.65 4.13
N VAL A 18 -15.45 0.50 3.53
CA VAL A 18 -16.45 1.27 2.77
C VAL A 18 -16.95 0.47 1.57
N LEU A 19 -16.04 -0.09 0.78
CA LEU A 19 -16.40 -0.85 -0.42
C LEU A 19 -17.05 -2.22 -0.12
N SER A 20 -16.93 -2.74 1.10
CA SER A 20 -17.64 -3.97 1.49
C SER A 20 -19.17 -3.83 1.38
N ALA A 21 -19.69 -2.61 1.49
CA ALA A 21 -21.12 -2.33 1.27
C ALA A 21 -21.57 -2.56 -0.19
N GLU A 22 -20.65 -2.46 -1.14
CA GLU A 22 -20.87 -2.77 -2.57
C GLU A 22 -20.68 -4.27 -2.88
N ASN A 23 -20.14 -5.06 -1.93
CA ASN A 23 -19.77 -6.48 -2.07
C ASN A 23 -20.46 -7.35 -1.02
N GLN A 24 -21.77 -7.16 -0.81
CA GLN A 24 -22.57 -7.80 0.25
C GLN A 24 -22.71 -9.32 0.14
N GLN A 25 -22.24 -9.94 -0.98
CA GLN A 25 -22.21 -11.39 -1.16
C GLN A 25 -21.16 -12.08 -0.29
N HIS A 26 -20.32 -11.33 0.45
CA HIS A 26 -19.28 -11.83 1.33
C HIS A 26 -19.56 -11.43 2.78
N THR A 27 -18.98 -12.19 3.72
CA THR A 27 -18.92 -11.85 5.14
C THR A 27 -17.53 -11.30 5.45
N TYR A 28 -17.44 -10.20 6.20
CA TYR A 28 -16.17 -9.53 6.47
C TYR A 28 -15.86 -9.51 7.96
N PHE A 29 -14.60 -9.78 8.28
CA PHE A 29 -14.01 -9.61 9.60
C PHE A 29 -12.93 -8.54 9.49
N PHE A 30 -13.23 -7.34 9.95
CA PHE A 30 -12.29 -6.22 9.98
C PHE A 30 -11.60 -6.18 11.33
N THR A 31 -10.29 -6.45 11.35
CA THR A 31 -9.50 -6.54 12.58
C THR A 31 -8.30 -5.59 12.56
N ASP A 32 -7.98 -5.09 13.74
CA ASP A 32 -6.72 -4.40 14.02
C ASP A 32 -6.09 -5.04 15.26
N VAL A 33 -5.01 -4.46 15.80
CA VAL A 33 -4.25 -5.07 16.90
C VAL A 33 -5.11 -5.42 18.13
N GLN A 34 -6.19 -4.69 18.37
CA GLN A 34 -7.07 -4.95 19.51
C GLN A 34 -7.97 -6.17 19.33
N GLU A 35 -8.44 -6.41 18.09
CA GLU A 35 -9.31 -7.54 17.76
C GLU A 35 -8.49 -8.80 17.41
N LEU A 36 -7.34 -8.62 16.74
CA LEU A 36 -6.43 -9.69 16.35
C LEU A 36 -5.02 -9.15 16.19
N ASP A 37 -4.14 -9.40 17.16
CA ASP A 37 -2.71 -9.13 17.01
C ASP A 37 -2.11 -10.11 16.01
N ILE A 38 -1.70 -9.62 14.84
CA ILE A 38 -1.06 -10.45 13.80
C ILE A 38 0.31 -10.98 14.20
N CYS A 39 0.86 -10.55 15.34
CA CYS A 39 2.09 -11.08 15.90
C CYS A 39 1.84 -12.30 16.83
N ASP A 40 0.58 -12.65 17.10
CA ASP A 40 0.20 -13.85 17.86
C ASP A 40 -0.24 -14.96 16.90
N GLU A 41 0.68 -15.87 16.59
CA GLU A 41 0.44 -17.00 15.67
C GLU A 41 -0.74 -17.87 16.12
N GLN A 42 -0.87 -18.11 17.42
CA GLN A 42 -1.94 -18.97 17.95
C GLN A 42 -3.31 -18.27 17.81
N ALA A 43 -3.39 -16.98 18.13
CA ALA A 43 -4.61 -16.19 17.96
C ALA A 43 -5.07 -16.17 16.50
N ILE A 44 -4.14 -16.01 15.54
CA ILE A 44 -4.45 -16.07 14.10
C ILE A 44 -5.05 -17.43 13.74
N ARG A 45 -4.41 -18.53 14.12
CA ARG A 45 -4.87 -19.90 13.80
C ARG A 45 -6.28 -20.15 14.33
N VAL A 46 -6.54 -19.77 15.57
CA VAL A 46 -7.88 -19.91 16.20
C VAL A 46 -8.89 -19.07 15.44
N PHE A 47 -8.57 -17.78 15.21
CA PHE A 47 -9.49 -16.86 14.52
C PHE A 47 -9.88 -17.35 13.12
N VAL A 48 -8.89 -17.74 12.32
CA VAL A 48 -9.09 -18.18 10.93
C VAL A 48 -9.92 -19.46 10.87
N THR A 49 -9.67 -20.42 11.80
CA THR A 49 -10.41 -21.69 11.88
C THR A 49 -11.86 -21.47 12.34
N ASP A 50 -12.07 -20.76 13.43
CA ASP A 50 -13.39 -20.56 14.04
C ASP A 50 -14.33 -19.79 13.12
N ASN A 51 -13.79 -18.81 12.37
CA ASN A 51 -14.56 -18.01 11.44
C ASN A 51 -14.59 -18.60 10.02
N ARG A 52 -13.99 -19.76 9.78
CA ARG A 52 -13.94 -20.40 8.46
C ARG A 52 -13.53 -19.45 7.37
N VAL A 53 -12.40 -18.76 7.58
CA VAL A 53 -11.91 -17.72 6.66
C VAL A 53 -11.53 -18.35 5.32
N ASP A 54 -12.06 -17.80 4.23
CA ASP A 54 -11.76 -18.20 2.85
C ASP A 54 -10.63 -17.37 2.23
N VAL A 55 -10.53 -16.10 2.66
CA VAL A 55 -9.53 -15.14 2.14
C VAL A 55 -9.01 -14.26 3.28
N ILE A 56 -7.69 -14.09 3.35
CA ILE A 56 -7.03 -13.10 4.20
C ILE A 56 -6.53 -11.95 3.32
N VAL A 57 -6.93 -10.71 3.61
CA VAL A 57 -6.37 -9.50 3.01
C VAL A 57 -5.54 -8.78 4.07
N ASN A 58 -4.22 -8.91 3.98
CA ASN A 58 -3.33 -8.27 4.94
C ASN A 58 -2.99 -6.84 4.51
N CYS A 59 -3.65 -5.86 5.15
CA CYS A 59 -3.37 -4.43 5.02
C CYS A 59 -2.48 -3.90 6.17
N ALA A 60 -2.19 -4.73 7.18
CA ALA A 60 -1.34 -4.34 8.30
C ALA A 60 0.13 -4.31 7.88
N ALA A 61 0.84 -3.26 8.27
CA ALA A 61 2.28 -3.12 8.05
C ALA A 61 2.88 -2.03 8.94
N TYR A 62 4.17 -2.13 9.21
CA TYR A 62 4.97 -1.02 9.71
C TYR A 62 5.37 -0.14 8.53
N THR A 63 4.81 1.08 8.43
CA THR A 63 4.97 1.95 7.24
C THR A 63 5.78 3.22 7.50
N ALA A 64 6.26 3.44 8.72
CA ALA A 64 7.06 4.60 9.08
C ALA A 64 8.52 4.40 8.64
N VAL A 65 8.80 4.64 7.34
CA VAL A 65 10.06 4.30 6.65
C VAL A 65 11.31 4.80 7.39
N ASP A 66 11.35 6.08 7.81
CA ASP A 66 12.50 6.62 8.54
C ASP A 66 12.65 6.03 9.94
N LYS A 67 11.53 5.74 10.63
CA LYS A 67 11.54 5.11 11.95
C LYS A 67 11.90 3.62 11.89
N ALA A 68 11.76 2.97 10.73
CA ALA A 68 12.18 1.59 10.55
C ALA A 68 13.69 1.43 10.74
N GLU A 69 14.48 2.44 10.32
CA GLU A 69 15.94 2.44 10.52
C GLU A 69 16.32 2.48 12.02
N ASP A 70 15.45 3.01 12.89
CA ASP A 70 15.64 3.02 14.36
C ASP A 70 15.05 1.79 15.05
N ASN A 71 14.07 1.11 14.41
CA ASN A 71 13.30 0.02 15.00
C ASN A 71 13.24 -1.20 14.06
N PRO A 72 14.40 -1.74 13.63
CA PRO A 72 14.43 -2.82 12.64
C PRO A 72 13.73 -4.10 13.12
N GLU A 73 13.82 -4.44 14.41
CA GLU A 73 13.18 -5.63 14.98
C GLU A 73 11.66 -5.54 14.94
N LEU A 74 11.08 -4.39 15.30
CA LEU A 74 9.63 -4.20 15.22
C LEU A 74 9.16 -4.16 13.77
N CYS A 75 9.94 -3.53 12.89
CA CYS A 75 9.66 -3.51 11.46
C CYS A 75 9.67 -4.92 10.87
N ASP A 76 10.67 -5.73 11.19
CA ASP A 76 10.76 -7.13 10.76
C ASP A 76 9.60 -7.96 11.31
N LYS A 77 9.28 -7.81 12.60
CA LYS A 77 8.16 -8.52 13.22
C LYS A 77 6.85 -8.30 12.49
N LEU A 78 6.54 -7.03 12.15
CA LEU A 78 5.26 -6.66 11.52
C LEU A 78 5.24 -6.86 10.01
N ASN A 79 6.37 -6.69 9.32
CA ASN A 79 6.41 -6.75 7.86
C ASN A 79 6.84 -8.11 7.29
N HIS A 80 7.49 -8.98 8.10
CA HIS A 80 8.01 -10.28 7.69
C HIS A 80 7.39 -11.42 8.49
N ILE A 81 7.62 -11.44 9.82
CA ILE A 81 7.23 -12.59 10.66
C ILE A 81 5.70 -12.73 10.71
N ALA A 82 4.98 -11.66 10.99
CA ALA A 82 3.52 -11.69 11.11
C ALA A 82 2.81 -12.06 9.78
N PRO A 83 3.18 -11.52 8.61
CA PRO A 83 2.69 -12.02 7.32
C PRO A 83 2.94 -13.52 7.12
N GLY A 84 4.09 -14.04 7.57
CA GLY A 84 4.39 -15.47 7.54
C GLY A 84 3.46 -16.33 8.41
N TYR A 85 3.00 -15.82 9.56
CA TYR A 85 1.98 -16.49 10.39
C TYR A 85 0.61 -16.50 9.71
N LEU A 86 0.20 -15.37 9.13
CA LEU A 86 -1.06 -15.27 8.37
C LEU A 86 -1.06 -16.25 7.18
N ALA A 87 0.06 -16.34 6.45
CA ALA A 87 0.20 -17.24 5.31
C ALA A 87 0.12 -18.72 5.73
N ALA A 88 0.81 -19.09 6.81
CA ALA A 88 0.75 -20.44 7.35
C ALA A 88 -0.66 -20.84 7.82
N ALA A 89 -1.38 -19.90 8.44
CA ALA A 89 -2.77 -20.12 8.87
C ALA A 89 -3.71 -20.24 7.65
N ALA A 90 -3.50 -19.41 6.61
CA ALA A 90 -4.26 -19.51 5.36
C ALA A 90 -4.09 -20.87 4.69
N GLU A 91 -2.84 -21.32 4.52
CA GLU A 91 -2.54 -22.64 3.92
C GLU A 91 -3.18 -23.79 4.72
N ALA A 92 -3.08 -23.76 6.06
CA ALA A 92 -3.60 -24.80 6.92
C ALA A 92 -5.12 -25.00 6.80
N CYS A 93 -5.88 -23.97 6.45
CA CYS A 93 -7.35 -24.07 6.26
C CYS A 93 -7.79 -23.96 4.79
N GLY A 94 -6.84 -23.94 3.83
CA GLY A 94 -7.11 -23.84 2.40
C GLY A 94 -7.61 -22.45 1.95
N ALA A 95 -7.42 -21.42 2.77
CA ALA A 95 -7.74 -20.04 2.41
C ALA A 95 -6.73 -19.47 1.41
N ALA A 96 -7.14 -18.45 0.66
CA ALA A 96 -6.21 -17.63 -0.11
C ALA A 96 -5.71 -16.45 0.72
N MET A 97 -4.56 -15.88 0.35
CA MET A 97 -4.02 -14.68 1.00
C MET A 97 -3.64 -13.62 -0.02
N ILE A 98 -4.06 -12.37 0.24
CA ILE A 98 -3.58 -11.18 -0.47
C ILE A 98 -2.69 -10.40 0.49
N GLN A 99 -1.41 -10.24 0.12
CA GLN A 99 -0.41 -9.48 0.87
C GLN A 99 -0.15 -8.16 0.16
N VAL A 100 -0.35 -7.04 0.85
CA VAL A 100 0.05 -5.73 0.34
C VAL A 100 1.53 -5.48 0.62
N SER A 101 2.29 -5.15 -0.42
CA SER A 101 3.71 -4.84 -0.39
C SER A 101 4.02 -3.46 -0.97
N THR A 102 5.27 -3.18 -1.33
CA THR A 102 5.77 -1.85 -1.64
C THR A 102 6.73 -1.83 -2.83
N ASP A 103 6.84 -0.67 -3.47
CA ASP A 103 7.88 -0.31 -4.44
C ASP A 103 9.29 -0.23 -3.83
N TYR A 104 9.42 -0.06 -2.50
CA TYR A 104 10.71 -0.04 -1.80
C TYR A 104 11.47 -1.38 -1.84
N VAL A 105 10.90 -2.43 -2.41
CA VAL A 105 11.64 -3.67 -2.72
C VAL A 105 12.64 -3.48 -3.85
N PHE A 106 12.55 -2.39 -4.60
CA PHE A 106 13.50 -2.01 -5.65
C PHE A 106 14.49 -0.95 -5.16
N ASP A 107 15.67 -0.90 -5.77
CA ASP A 107 16.75 0.03 -5.42
C ASP A 107 16.54 1.48 -5.90
N GLY A 108 15.60 1.68 -6.82
CA GLY A 108 15.27 2.99 -7.37
C GLY A 108 16.23 3.48 -8.47
N THR A 109 17.08 2.63 -9.02
CA THR A 109 18.05 2.99 -10.09
C THR A 109 17.50 2.80 -11.50
N GLY A 110 16.29 2.27 -11.63
CA GLY A 110 15.61 2.07 -12.90
C GLY A 110 15.29 3.38 -13.63
N HIS A 111 15.01 3.26 -14.93
CA HIS A 111 14.61 4.36 -15.81
C HIS A 111 13.44 3.94 -16.73
N ILE A 112 12.94 2.74 -16.56
CA ILE A 112 11.72 2.19 -17.17
C ILE A 112 10.86 1.61 -16.05
N PRO A 113 9.53 1.49 -16.21
CA PRO A 113 8.67 0.91 -15.19
C PRO A 113 9.13 -0.49 -14.76
N TYR A 114 9.24 -0.71 -13.45
CA TYR A 114 9.57 -2.01 -12.88
C TYR A 114 8.45 -3.01 -13.15
N SER A 115 8.76 -4.10 -13.87
CA SER A 115 7.87 -5.25 -13.96
C SER A 115 8.06 -6.20 -12.78
N GLU A 116 7.13 -7.14 -12.62
CA GLU A 116 7.20 -8.15 -11.55
C GLU A 116 8.37 -9.13 -11.72
N GLU A 117 8.99 -9.17 -12.93
CA GLU A 117 10.14 -10.02 -13.26
C GLU A 117 11.50 -9.39 -12.83
N VAL A 118 11.50 -8.09 -12.51
CA VAL A 118 12.73 -7.42 -12.04
C VAL A 118 13.09 -7.94 -10.66
N THR A 119 14.33 -8.40 -10.51
CA THR A 119 14.84 -8.89 -9.21
C THR A 119 14.85 -7.76 -8.19
N PRO A 120 14.15 -7.94 -7.05
CA PRO A 120 14.18 -6.96 -5.97
C PRO A 120 15.58 -6.76 -5.38
N CYS A 121 15.91 -5.51 -5.06
CA CYS A 121 17.16 -5.09 -4.44
C CYS A 121 16.92 -3.93 -3.48
N PRO A 122 16.27 -4.16 -2.31
CA PRO A 122 15.94 -3.10 -1.36
C PRO A 122 17.19 -2.51 -0.71
N ASN A 123 17.18 -1.21 -0.45
CA ASN A 123 18.28 -0.48 0.17
C ASN A 123 17.91 0.21 1.51
N SER A 124 16.77 -0.17 2.11
CA SER A 124 16.28 0.31 3.40
C SER A 124 15.77 -0.85 4.26
N VAL A 125 15.72 -0.66 5.57
CA VAL A 125 15.13 -1.64 6.51
C VAL A 125 13.67 -1.91 6.15
N TYR A 126 12.90 -0.86 5.85
CA TYR A 126 11.52 -1.02 5.42
C TYR A 126 11.38 -1.91 4.17
N GLY A 127 12.13 -1.60 3.11
CA GLY A 127 12.10 -2.38 1.87
C GLY A 127 12.54 -3.83 2.07
N SER A 128 13.61 -4.05 2.85
CA SER A 128 14.14 -5.39 3.12
C SER A 128 13.17 -6.25 3.91
N THR A 129 12.52 -5.70 4.94
CA THR A 129 11.54 -6.43 5.75
C THR A 129 10.25 -6.71 4.97
N LYS A 130 9.80 -5.79 4.10
CA LYS A 130 8.66 -6.01 3.20
C LYS A 130 8.95 -7.13 2.19
N LEU A 131 10.16 -7.15 1.60
CA LEU A 131 10.57 -8.22 0.69
C LEU A 131 10.65 -9.58 1.40
N ALA A 132 11.21 -9.63 2.62
CA ALA A 132 11.22 -10.86 3.41
C ALA A 132 9.79 -11.36 3.70
N GLY A 133 8.85 -10.45 3.95
CA GLY A 133 7.43 -10.77 4.09
C GLY A 133 6.78 -11.33 2.83
N GLU A 134 7.09 -10.76 1.64
CA GLU A 134 6.65 -11.34 0.35
C GLU A 134 7.12 -12.79 0.21
N GLN A 135 8.41 -13.03 0.47
CA GLN A 135 9.02 -14.36 0.37
C GLN A 135 8.37 -15.36 1.34
N ALA A 136 8.19 -14.96 2.61
CA ALA A 136 7.55 -15.81 3.62
C ALA A 136 6.09 -16.15 3.25
N VAL A 137 5.36 -15.21 2.66
CA VAL A 137 3.97 -15.41 2.23
C VAL A 137 3.89 -16.37 1.05
N VAL A 138 4.72 -16.17 0.03
CA VAL A 138 4.76 -17.06 -1.16
C VAL A 138 5.24 -18.47 -0.81
N GLU A 139 6.20 -18.59 0.11
CA GLU A 139 6.71 -19.90 0.58
C GLU A 139 5.65 -20.69 1.36
N LYS A 140 4.87 -20.00 2.21
CA LYS A 140 3.97 -20.65 3.17
C LYS A 140 2.52 -20.79 2.71
N CYS A 141 2.09 -20.06 1.67
CA CYS A 141 0.73 -20.11 1.16
C CYS A 141 0.72 -20.33 -0.36
N SER A 142 0.28 -21.48 -0.79
CA SER A 142 0.19 -21.86 -2.22
C SER A 142 -0.81 -20.99 -3.00
N ARG A 143 -1.77 -20.36 -2.32
CA ARG A 143 -2.78 -19.47 -2.88
C ARG A 143 -2.51 -17.99 -2.55
N ALA A 144 -1.22 -17.61 -2.46
CA ALA A 144 -0.80 -16.26 -2.14
C ALA A 144 -0.77 -15.35 -3.38
N MET A 145 -1.37 -14.16 -3.24
CA MET A 145 -1.24 -13.03 -4.15
C MET A 145 -0.54 -11.89 -3.42
N VAL A 146 0.58 -11.42 -3.93
CA VAL A 146 1.30 -10.24 -3.42
C VAL A 146 1.00 -9.07 -4.35
N ILE A 147 0.61 -7.92 -3.79
CA ILE A 147 0.40 -6.68 -4.55
C ILE A 147 1.38 -5.63 -4.05
N ARG A 148 2.40 -5.28 -4.86
CA ARG A 148 3.28 -4.15 -4.60
C ARG A 148 2.59 -2.86 -5.03
N THR A 149 2.62 -1.86 -4.15
CA THR A 149 2.02 -0.54 -4.40
C THR A 149 3.00 0.57 -4.01
N ALA A 150 2.70 1.81 -4.39
CA ALA A 150 3.54 2.98 -4.14
C ALA A 150 2.70 4.17 -3.69
N TRP A 151 3.25 5.04 -2.86
CA TRP A 151 2.72 6.37 -2.52
C TRP A 151 1.23 6.38 -2.15
N LEU A 152 0.84 5.44 -1.27
CA LEU A 152 -0.56 5.23 -0.89
C LEU A 152 -1.13 6.42 -0.12
N TYR A 153 -2.28 6.91 -0.55
CA TYR A 153 -3.03 7.95 0.13
C TYR A 153 -4.54 7.64 0.17
N SER A 154 -5.23 8.27 1.11
CA SER A 154 -6.68 8.14 1.31
C SER A 154 -7.22 9.33 2.09
N ILE A 155 -8.53 9.45 2.16
CA ILE A 155 -9.19 10.35 3.12
C ILE A 155 -8.96 9.90 4.57
N TYR A 156 -8.58 8.63 4.81
CA TYR A 156 -8.31 8.06 6.11
C TYR A 156 -6.83 8.15 6.49
N GLY A 157 -6.55 8.09 7.79
CA GLY A 157 -5.19 8.07 8.33
C GLY A 157 -4.38 9.33 8.03
N ASN A 158 -3.08 9.26 8.31
CA ASN A 158 -2.11 10.29 7.96
C ASN A 158 -1.41 9.92 6.66
N ASN A 159 -1.29 10.86 5.73
CA ASN A 159 -0.64 10.64 4.45
C ASN A 159 -0.09 11.94 3.86
N PHE A 160 0.58 11.82 2.72
CA PHE A 160 1.23 12.93 2.04
C PHE A 160 0.22 14.00 1.59
N VAL A 161 -0.93 13.60 1.03
CA VAL A 161 -1.96 14.55 0.55
C VAL A 161 -2.43 15.46 1.68
N LYS A 162 -2.86 14.87 2.81
CA LYS A 162 -3.31 15.64 3.98
C LYS A 162 -2.21 16.52 4.57
N THR A 163 -0.97 16.03 4.54
CA THR A 163 0.19 16.79 5.00
C THR A 163 0.45 18.01 4.11
N MET A 164 0.37 17.86 2.78
CA MET A 164 0.59 18.96 1.85
C MET A 164 -0.54 19.99 1.92
N ILE A 165 -1.79 19.57 2.10
CA ILE A 165 -2.91 20.48 2.33
C ILE A 165 -2.71 21.29 3.61
N ARG A 166 -2.39 20.62 4.72
CA ARG A 166 -2.13 21.31 5.99
C ARG A 166 -0.98 22.30 5.89
N LEU A 167 0.16 21.87 5.35
CA LEU A 167 1.35 22.74 5.20
C LEU A 167 1.09 23.90 4.22
N GLY A 168 0.31 23.68 3.17
CA GLY A 168 -0.09 24.71 2.22
C GLY A 168 -0.96 25.81 2.84
N ASN A 169 -1.77 25.47 3.84
CA ASN A 169 -2.57 26.44 4.59
C ASN A 169 -1.76 27.15 5.70
N GLU A 170 -0.72 26.50 6.24
CA GLU A 170 0.08 27.02 7.37
C GLU A 170 1.30 27.84 6.94
N ARG A 171 1.79 27.68 5.69
CA ARG A 171 3.08 28.23 5.25
C ARG A 171 2.95 29.04 3.95
N GLU A 172 3.74 30.09 3.83
CA GLU A 172 3.86 30.90 2.60
C GLU A 172 4.74 30.22 1.54
N ARG A 173 5.65 29.33 1.97
CA ARG A 173 6.58 28.60 1.08
C ARG A 173 6.79 27.18 1.55
N LEU A 174 6.90 26.27 0.59
CA LEU A 174 7.16 24.86 0.83
C LEU A 174 8.13 24.31 -0.24
N GLY A 175 9.24 23.73 0.20
CA GLY A 175 10.17 23.00 -0.64
C GLY A 175 9.78 21.53 -0.71
N VAL A 176 9.70 20.94 -1.92
CA VAL A 176 9.34 19.53 -2.13
C VAL A 176 10.23 18.89 -3.17
N VAL A 177 10.65 17.66 -2.91
CA VAL A 177 11.58 16.90 -3.76
C VAL A 177 10.98 16.67 -5.15
N PHE A 178 11.76 16.96 -6.22
CA PHE A 178 11.31 16.83 -7.61
C PHE A 178 12.02 15.72 -8.39
N ASP A 179 13.15 15.21 -7.90
CA ASP A 179 14.01 14.19 -8.53
C ASP A 179 13.74 12.77 -8.00
N GLN A 180 12.66 12.56 -7.28
CA GLN A 180 12.09 11.25 -6.95
C GLN A 180 10.81 11.05 -7.75
N ILE A 181 10.82 10.08 -8.65
CA ILE A 181 9.78 9.83 -9.65
C ILE A 181 9.03 8.53 -9.32
N GLY A 182 7.72 8.62 -9.22
CA GLY A 182 6.85 7.49 -8.90
C GLY A 182 5.43 7.70 -9.38
N THR A 183 4.51 6.94 -8.82
CA THR A 183 3.08 7.10 -9.08
C THR A 183 2.29 7.04 -7.78
N PRO A 184 1.46 8.05 -7.46
CA PRO A 184 0.54 7.99 -6.33
C PRO A 184 -0.48 6.88 -6.50
N THR A 185 -0.92 6.29 -5.39
CA THR A 185 -1.97 5.29 -5.35
C THR A 185 -3.09 5.73 -4.42
N TYR A 186 -4.28 5.93 -4.94
CA TYR A 186 -5.47 6.13 -4.13
C TYR A 186 -5.91 4.78 -3.53
N ALA A 187 -6.01 4.70 -2.21
CA ALA A 187 -6.30 3.44 -1.53
C ALA A 187 -7.68 2.85 -1.90
N ASN A 188 -8.64 3.68 -2.31
CA ASN A 188 -9.94 3.21 -2.81
C ASN A 188 -9.77 2.43 -4.13
N ASP A 189 -8.92 2.90 -5.05
CA ASP A 189 -8.67 2.20 -6.32
C ASP A 189 -7.94 0.86 -6.10
N LEU A 190 -6.97 0.84 -5.17
CA LEU A 190 -6.32 -0.41 -4.77
C LEU A 190 -7.32 -1.38 -4.13
N ALA A 191 -8.21 -0.88 -3.27
CA ALA A 191 -9.27 -1.70 -2.67
C ALA A 191 -10.23 -2.27 -3.73
N ARG A 192 -10.61 -1.49 -4.75
CA ARG A 192 -11.41 -1.99 -5.90
C ARG A 192 -10.67 -3.08 -6.67
N ALA A 193 -9.37 -2.94 -6.90
CA ALA A 193 -8.56 -3.98 -7.55
C ALA A 193 -8.49 -5.26 -6.70
N ILE A 194 -8.36 -5.15 -5.37
CA ILE A 194 -8.41 -6.29 -4.44
C ILE A 194 -9.79 -6.98 -4.52
N PHE A 195 -10.89 -6.22 -4.50
CA PHE A 195 -12.23 -6.81 -4.65
C PHE A 195 -12.43 -7.46 -6.01
N ALA A 196 -11.88 -6.90 -7.08
CA ALA A 196 -11.92 -7.54 -8.39
C ALA A 196 -11.23 -8.92 -8.36
N ALA A 197 -10.04 -9.01 -7.76
CA ALA A 197 -9.32 -10.27 -7.59
C ALA A 197 -10.10 -11.27 -6.72
N VAL A 198 -10.70 -10.82 -5.62
CA VAL A 198 -11.53 -11.67 -4.75
C VAL A 198 -12.75 -12.20 -5.48
N ASN A 199 -13.46 -11.34 -6.20
CA ASN A 199 -14.71 -11.70 -6.89
C ASN A 199 -14.51 -12.61 -8.10
N GLN A 200 -13.38 -12.48 -8.81
CA GLN A 200 -13.07 -13.29 -9.99
C GLN A 200 -12.33 -14.59 -9.65
N GLY A 201 -11.84 -14.71 -8.41
CA GLY A 201 -10.99 -15.79 -7.94
C GLY A 201 -9.51 -15.36 -7.95
N ILE A 202 -8.89 -15.45 -6.77
CA ILE A 202 -7.50 -15.06 -6.57
C ILE A 202 -6.58 -15.93 -7.44
N VAL A 203 -5.79 -15.30 -8.29
CA VAL A 203 -4.72 -15.94 -9.07
C VAL A 203 -3.40 -15.70 -8.34
N PRO A 204 -2.73 -16.76 -7.84
CA PRO A 204 -1.47 -16.63 -7.11
C PRO A 204 -0.37 -15.97 -7.92
N GLY A 205 0.50 -15.22 -7.24
CA GLY A 205 1.66 -14.56 -7.86
C GLY A 205 1.91 -13.16 -7.34
N ILE A 206 2.93 -12.52 -7.88
CA ILE A 206 3.30 -11.14 -7.58
C ILE A 206 2.68 -10.25 -8.65
N TYR A 207 2.09 -9.14 -8.21
CA TYR A 207 1.42 -8.13 -9.03
C TYR A 207 1.83 -6.73 -8.59
N HIS A 208 1.77 -5.78 -9.52
CA HIS A 208 1.96 -4.37 -9.25
C HIS A 208 0.64 -3.60 -9.40
N PHE A 209 0.39 -2.65 -8.50
CA PHE A 209 -0.73 -1.74 -8.59
C PHE A 209 -0.33 -0.33 -8.10
N SER A 210 -0.53 0.66 -8.95
CA SER A 210 -0.63 2.09 -8.64
C SER A 210 -1.60 2.71 -9.62
N ASN A 211 -2.03 3.96 -9.42
CA ASN A 211 -2.79 4.65 -10.45
C ASN A 211 -1.96 4.80 -11.74
N GLU A 212 -2.58 5.13 -12.87
CA GLU A 212 -1.84 5.41 -14.11
C GLU A 212 -1.17 6.79 -14.07
N GLY A 213 -0.18 7.00 -14.92
CA GLY A 213 0.62 8.22 -14.98
C GLY A 213 1.87 8.16 -14.11
N VAL A 214 2.64 9.26 -14.12
CA VAL A 214 3.92 9.39 -13.43
C VAL A 214 4.08 10.84 -12.97
N CYS A 215 4.63 11.06 -11.78
CA CYS A 215 4.96 12.40 -11.28
C CYS A 215 6.10 12.36 -10.26
N SER A 216 6.64 13.55 -9.93
CA SER A 216 7.49 13.74 -8.75
C SER A 216 6.63 14.08 -7.52
N TRP A 217 7.22 14.07 -6.32
CA TRP A 217 6.55 14.59 -5.12
C TRP A 217 6.22 16.07 -5.26
N TYR A 218 7.07 16.84 -5.98
CA TYR A 218 6.81 18.24 -6.29
C TYR A 218 5.57 18.40 -7.17
N ASP A 219 5.47 17.66 -8.29
CA ASP A 219 4.31 17.70 -9.18
C ASP A 219 3.03 17.31 -8.45
N PHE A 220 3.13 16.23 -7.62
CA PHE A 220 2.00 15.77 -6.80
C PHE A 220 1.53 16.86 -5.83
N THR A 221 2.47 17.57 -5.17
CA THR A 221 2.13 18.69 -4.26
C THR A 221 1.47 19.85 -5.00
N VAL A 222 1.99 20.21 -6.19
CA VAL A 222 1.41 21.28 -7.02
C VAL A 222 -0.03 20.91 -7.42
N ALA A 223 -0.27 19.66 -7.81
CA ALA A 223 -1.62 19.18 -8.13
C ALA A 223 -2.55 19.21 -6.91
N ILE A 224 -2.07 18.73 -5.73
CA ILE A 224 -2.82 18.78 -4.47
C ILE A 224 -3.25 20.23 -4.15
N HIS A 225 -2.32 21.19 -4.18
CA HIS A 225 -2.64 22.58 -3.87
C HIS A 225 -3.63 23.17 -4.88
N ARG A 226 -3.44 22.90 -6.18
CA ARG A 226 -4.35 23.36 -7.24
C ARG A 226 -5.78 22.84 -7.01
N MET A 227 -5.95 21.55 -6.75
CA MET A 227 -7.24 20.89 -6.56
C MET A 227 -7.91 21.29 -5.25
N ALA A 228 -7.12 21.49 -4.18
CA ALA A 228 -7.62 21.96 -2.87
C ALA A 228 -7.84 23.50 -2.81
N GLY A 229 -7.60 24.24 -3.90
CA GLY A 229 -7.78 25.71 -3.94
C GLY A 229 -6.77 26.49 -3.10
N ILE A 230 -5.61 25.90 -2.77
CA ILE A 230 -4.56 26.55 -1.97
C ILE A 230 -3.70 27.44 -2.87
N THR A 231 -3.80 28.76 -2.69
CA THR A 231 -3.06 29.76 -3.47
C THR A 231 -2.06 30.55 -2.64
N SER A 232 -2.12 30.43 -1.31
CA SER A 232 -1.28 31.20 -0.37
C SER A 232 0.15 30.67 -0.25
N CYS A 233 0.40 29.39 -0.58
CA CYS A 233 1.68 28.74 -0.42
C CYS A 233 2.40 28.55 -1.75
N LYS A 234 3.61 29.11 -1.87
CA LYS A 234 4.47 28.89 -3.05
C LYS A 234 5.24 27.57 -2.87
N VAL A 235 4.95 26.55 -3.70
CA VAL A 235 5.73 25.31 -3.77
C VAL A 235 6.97 25.52 -4.66
N SER A 236 8.13 25.07 -4.20
CA SER A 236 9.41 25.14 -4.91
C SER A 236 10.06 23.75 -4.98
N PRO A 237 10.69 23.37 -6.11
CA PRO A 237 11.38 22.09 -6.21
C PRO A 237 12.65 22.07 -5.35
N LEU A 238 12.96 20.91 -4.76
CA LEU A 238 14.21 20.59 -4.08
C LEU A 238 14.83 19.35 -4.70
N HIS A 239 16.15 19.24 -4.66
CA HIS A 239 16.84 17.98 -4.89
C HIS A 239 16.75 17.06 -3.66
N THR A 240 16.94 15.76 -3.87
CA THR A 240 16.90 14.75 -2.78
C THR A 240 17.93 15.05 -1.69
N ASP A 241 19.13 15.53 -2.04
CA ASP A 241 20.21 15.87 -1.11
C ASP A 241 19.93 17.14 -0.27
N GLU A 242 18.99 17.99 -0.68
CA GLU A 242 18.51 19.14 0.07
C GLU A 242 17.44 18.76 1.12
N TYR A 243 16.91 17.52 1.08
CA TYR A 243 15.88 17.05 2.00
C TYR A 243 16.45 15.99 2.96
N PRO A 244 16.54 16.28 4.27
CA PRO A 244 17.08 15.34 5.23
C PRO A 244 16.11 14.16 5.44
N ALA A 245 16.42 13.04 4.86
CA ALA A 245 15.74 11.77 5.07
C ALA A 245 16.71 10.76 5.70
N LYS A 246 16.25 9.94 6.64
CA LYS A 246 17.09 8.95 7.30
C LYS A 246 17.25 7.69 6.45
N ALA A 247 16.14 7.19 5.94
CA ALA A 247 16.14 6.05 5.02
C ALA A 247 16.40 6.52 3.58
N PRO A 248 17.17 5.77 2.78
CA PRO A 248 17.27 6.00 1.35
C PRO A 248 15.90 5.97 0.67
N ARG A 249 15.64 6.94 -0.21
CA ARG A 249 14.42 6.97 -1.03
C ARG A 249 14.75 6.58 -2.46
N PRO A 250 13.94 5.72 -3.11
CA PRO A 250 14.16 5.40 -4.52
C PRO A 250 13.98 6.65 -5.39
N GLN A 251 14.95 6.91 -6.29
CA GLN A 251 14.83 8.02 -7.25
C GLN A 251 13.79 7.70 -8.33
N TYR A 252 13.60 6.43 -8.64
CA TYR A 252 12.60 5.97 -9.58
C TYR A 252 11.86 4.76 -9.01
N SER A 253 10.52 4.82 -8.93
CA SER A 253 9.70 3.74 -8.35
C SER A 253 8.42 3.46 -9.15
N VAL A 254 8.40 3.82 -10.43
CA VAL A 254 7.25 3.56 -11.30
C VAL A 254 7.06 2.06 -11.52
N LEU A 255 5.87 1.56 -11.23
CA LEU A 255 5.52 0.15 -11.38
C LEU A 255 4.79 -0.12 -12.70
N ASP A 256 5.11 -1.21 -13.39
CA ASP A 256 4.34 -1.71 -14.53
C ASP A 256 3.10 -2.47 -14.00
N LYS A 257 1.90 -2.04 -14.39
CA LYS A 257 0.62 -2.62 -13.99
C LYS A 257 0.00 -3.53 -15.04
N THR A 258 0.74 -3.85 -16.10
CA THR A 258 0.22 -4.65 -17.24
C THR A 258 -0.31 -6.00 -16.80
N LYS A 259 0.38 -6.68 -15.88
CA LYS A 259 0.00 -8.01 -15.40
C LYS A 259 -1.34 -8.01 -14.68
N ILE A 260 -1.53 -7.14 -13.68
CA ILE A 260 -2.79 -7.09 -12.92
C ILE A 260 -3.97 -6.70 -13.81
N LYS A 261 -3.78 -5.73 -14.72
CA LYS A 261 -4.82 -5.32 -15.69
C LYS A 261 -5.25 -6.49 -16.59
N LYS A 262 -4.29 -7.23 -17.13
CA LYS A 262 -4.58 -8.39 -18.00
C LYS A 262 -5.22 -9.54 -17.24
N THR A 263 -4.75 -9.83 -16.03
CA THR A 263 -5.23 -10.98 -15.22
C THR A 263 -6.67 -10.79 -14.79
N PHE A 264 -7.03 -9.57 -14.34
CA PHE A 264 -8.35 -9.29 -13.74
C PHE A 264 -9.24 -8.39 -14.62
N GLY A 265 -8.82 -8.03 -15.83
CA GLY A 265 -9.63 -7.20 -16.73
C GLY A 265 -10.00 -5.83 -16.14
N ILE A 266 -9.15 -5.28 -15.27
CA ILE A 266 -9.42 -4.00 -14.60
C ILE A 266 -8.85 -2.83 -15.39
N GLU A 267 -9.56 -1.71 -15.35
CA GLU A 267 -9.07 -0.40 -15.75
C GLU A 267 -8.60 0.36 -14.53
N ILE A 268 -7.47 1.05 -14.65
CA ILE A 268 -6.86 1.83 -13.55
C ILE A 268 -6.95 3.30 -13.91
N PRO A 269 -7.57 4.14 -13.05
CA PRO A 269 -7.68 5.58 -13.30
C PRO A 269 -6.31 6.27 -13.31
N HIS A 270 -6.21 7.42 -14.00
CA HIS A 270 -5.05 8.30 -13.89
C HIS A 270 -4.95 8.88 -12.46
N TRP A 271 -3.73 9.08 -11.97
CA TRP A 271 -3.52 9.53 -10.59
C TRP A 271 -4.14 10.90 -10.28
N GLU A 272 -4.21 11.83 -11.27
CA GLU A 272 -4.87 13.13 -11.07
C GLU A 272 -6.37 12.97 -10.90
N ASP A 273 -7.01 12.09 -11.67
CA ASP A 273 -8.46 11.85 -11.55
C ASP A 273 -8.79 11.28 -10.17
N SER A 274 -8.01 10.30 -9.71
CA SER A 274 -8.17 9.69 -8.38
C SER A 274 -7.84 10.67 -7.24
N LEU A 275 -6.87 11.56 -7.45
CA LEU A 275 -6.56 12.62 -6.50
C LEU A 275 -7.74 13.59 -6.34
N GLN A 276 -8.35 14.00 -7.45
CA GLN A 276 -9.53 14.89 -7.41
C GLN A 276 -10.67 14.23 -6.63
N VAL A 277 -10.97 12.95 -6.91
CA VAL A 277 -11.99 12.19 -6.16
C VAL A 277 -11.67 12.14 -4.66
N CYS A 278 -10.40 11.93 -4.30
CA CYS A 278 -10.00 11.91 -2.89
C CYS A 278 -10.18 13.29 -2.23
N ILE A 279 -9.76 14.36 -2.91
CA ILE A 279 -9.86 15.74 -2.38
C ILE A 279 -11.31 16.15 -2.22
N ASP A 280 -12.20 15.82 -3.15
CA ASP A 280 -13.64 16.11 -3.06
C ASP A 280 -14.34 15.39 -1.90
N ARG A 281 -13.73 14.33 -1.38
CA ARG A 281 -14.21 13.58 -0.19
C ARG A 281 -13.59 14.04 1.14
N LEU A 282 -12.61 14.94 1.09
CA LEU A 282 -12.00 15.50 2.30
C LEU A 282 -12.81 16.71 2.77
N ASP A 283 -13.20 16.69 4.04
CA ASP A 283 -13.74 17.86 4.73
C ASP A 283 -12.56 18.75 5.18
N PHE A 284 -12.50 20.01 4.70
CA PHE A 284 -11.47 21.01 5.03
C PHE A 284 -11.99 22.07 6.00
#